data_bb56c96c8946985a837f145976062ac4
#
_entry.id   bb56c96c8946985a837f145976062ac4
#
_cell.length_a   1.000
_cell.length_b   1.000
_cell.length_c   1.000
_cell.angle_alpha   90.00
_cell.angle_beta   90.00
_cell.angle_gamma   90.00
#
_symmetry.space_group_name_H-M   'P 1'
#
loop_
_entity.id
_entity.type
_entity.pdbx_description
1 polymer ?
#
loop_
_entity_poly.entity_id
_entity_poly.type
_entity_poly.pdbx_seq_one_letter_code
_entity_poly.pdbx_strand_id
1 'polypeptide(L)'
;MEFWFSEFHTPDVKHSIRVNKQLYSKQSDYQRIDIFETPEFGRVLTLDGNVMLTERDEFIYDEMIVHVPMAVHREAKDILVIGAGDGGVVRELTRYDRVERIDLVEMDPQVVEHLWNSWKERNCRA
;
A
#
# COMPACT_ATOMS: atom_id res chain seq x y z
N MET A 1 -14.73 15.31 20.37
CA MET A 1 -13.66 14.32 20.74
C MET A 1 -12.80 14.12 19.51
N GLU A 2 -11.49 14.16 19.63
CA GLU A 2 -10.55 13.91 18.54
C GLU A 2 -9.93 12.53 18.71
N PHE A 3 -9.77 11.84 17.58
CA PHE A 3 -9.12 10.53 17.56
C PHE A 3 -7.79 10.65 16.84
N TRP A 4 -6.76 10.03 17.42
CA TRP A 4 -5.40 10.02 16.90
C TRP A 4 -4.89 8.59 16.81
N PHE A 5 -4.43 8.20 15.65
CA PHE A 5 -3.60 7.01 15.47
C PHE A 5 -2.15 7.39 15.81
N SER A 6 -1.45 6.54 16.54
CA SER A 6 -0.04 6.75 16.89
C SER A 6 0.78 5.55 16.50
N GLU A 7 1.77 5.79 15.64
CA GLU A 7 2.82 4.84 15.30
C GLU A 7 4.02 5.08 16.23
N PHE A 8 4.46 4.02 16.90
CA PHE A 8 5.58 4.10 17.81
C PHE A 8 6.85 3.59 17.13
N HIS A 9 7.82 4.47 16.92
CA HIS A 9 9.13 4.12 16.39
C HIS A 9 10.05 3.58 17.47
N THR A 10 9.93 4.12 18.68
CA THR A 10 10.61 3.67 19.91
C THR A 10 9.66 3.86 21.09
N PRO A 11 9.96 3.34 22.29
CA PRO A 11 9.15 3.63 23.48
C PRO A 11 8.96 5.13 23.75
N ASP A 12 9.92 5.96 23.30
CA ASP A 12 9.98 7.39 23.60
C ASP A 12 9.66 8.28 22.39
N VAL A 13 9.50 7.69 21.19
CA VAL A 13 9.24 8.44 19.93
C VAL A 13 8.04 7.87 19.20
N LYS A 14 7.06 8.71 18.98
CA LYS A 14 5.88 8.37 18.19
C LYS A 14 5.56 9.43 17.15
N HIS A 15 4.96 9.00 16.06
CA HIS A 15 4.29 9.85 15.07
C HIS A 15 2.77 9.68 15.21
N SER A 16 2.02 10.78 15.23
CA SER A 16 0.57 10.73 15.40
C SER A 16 -0.16 11.42 14.26
N ILE A 17 -1.19 10.76 13.76
CA ILE A 17 -2.05 11.24 12.67
C ILE A 17 -3.48 11.35 13.19
N ARG A 18 -4.14 12.50 12.96
CA ARG A 18 -5.55 12.66 13.32
C ARG A 18 -6.42 11.79 12.41
N VAL A 19 -7.38 11.10 13.03
CA VAL A 19 -8.27 10.15 12.36
C VAL A 19 -9.71 10.69 12.40
N ASN A 20 -10.37 10.73 11.26
CA ASN A 20 -11.80 11.02 11.17
C ASN A 20 -12.63 9.77 11.48
N LYS A 21 -12.22 8.64 10.89
CA LYS A 21 -12.97 7.39 10.99
C LYS A 21 -12.05 6.19 10.79
N GLN A 22 -12.29 5.12 11.55
CA GLN A 22 -11.76 3.80 11.25
C GLN A 22 -12.68 3.12 10.25
N LEU A 23 -12.15 2.78 9.08
CA LEU A 23 -12.91 2.17 7.99
C LEU A 23 -12.90 0.64 8.10
N TYR A 24 -11.78 0.09 8.55
CA TYR A 24 -11.57 -1.34 8.69
C TYR A 24 -10.61 -1.64 9.83
N SER A 25 -10.85 -2.76 10.53
CA SER A 25 -9.93 -3.28 11.54
C SER A 25 -10.16 -4.78 11.67
N LYS A 26 -9.11 -5.56 11.45
CA LYS A 26 -9.17 -7.01 11.61
C LYS A 26 -7.79 -7.58 11.91
N GLN A 27 -7.76 -8.60 12.75
CA GLN A 27 -6.63 -9.48 12.95
C GLN A 27 -6.74 -10.63 11.95
N SER A 28 -5.79 -10.72 11.01
CA SER A 28 -5.63 -11.91 10.16
C SER A 28 -4.78 -12.97 10.87
N ASP A 29 -4.54 -14.09 10.22
CA ASP A 29 -3.61 -15.11 10.73
C ASP A 29 -2.15 -14.63 10.77
N TYR A 30 -1.85 -13.54 10.08
CA TYR A 30 -0.49 -13.02 9.89
C TYR A 30 -0.24 -11.71 10.63
N GLN A 31 -1.21 -10.79 10.62
CA GLN A 31 -1.02 -9.42 11.09
C GLN A 31 -2.35 -8.72 11.38
N ARG A 32 -2.29 -7.63 12.11
CA ARG A 32 -3.41 -6.72 12.28
C ARG A 32 -3.44 -5.73 11.13
N ILE A 33 -4.60 -5.61 10.48
CA ILE A 33 -4.85 -4.69 9.38
C ILE A 33 -5.82 -3.62 9.86
N ASP A 34 -5.42 -2.36 9.84
CA ASP A 34 -6.31 -1.22 10.10
C ASP A 34 -6.29 -0.26 8.93
N ILE A 35 -7.45 0.28 8.55
CA ILE A 35 -7.60 1.33 7.55
C ILE A 35 -8.32 2.50 8.19
N PHE A 36 -7.70 3.67 8.14
CA PHE A 36 -8.24 4.91 8.67
C PHE A 36 -8.52 5.91 7.57
N GLU A 37 -9.59 6.68 7.73
CA GLU A 37 -9.80 7.92 6.98
C GLU A 37 -9.21 9.08 7.78
N THR A 38 -8.33 9.84 7.14
CA THR A 38 -7.66 10.98 7.77
C THR A 38 -7.86 12.26 6.95
N PRO A 39 -7.87 13.45 7.59
CA PRO A 39 -8.02 14.71 6.87
C PRO A 39 -6.80 15.06 6.02
N GLU A 40 -5.61 14.67 6.47
CA GLU A 40 -4.33 15.09 5.87
C GLU A 40 -3.86 14.14 4.75
N PHE A 41 -4.00 12.83 4.97
CA PHE A 41 -3.41 11.82 4.10
C PHE A 41 -4.43 11.00 3.31
N GLY A 42 -5.74 11.32 3.44
CA GLY A 42 -6.79 10.47 2.90
C GLY A 42 -6.88 9.15 3.67
N ARG A 43 -7.01 8.04 2.98
CA ARG A 43 -6.97 6.71 3.62
C ARG A 43 -5.52 6.34 3.95
N VAL A 44 -5.37 5.79 5.13
CA VAL A 44 -4.07 5.30 5.66
C VAL A 44 -4.23 3.83 5.99
N LEU A 45 -3.37 3.00 5.42
CA LEU A 45 -3.24 1.59 5.78
C LEU A 45 -2.15 1.44 6.82
N THR A 46 -2.47 0.69 7.87
CA THR A 46 -1.48 0.25 8.85
C THR A 46 -1.48 -1.27 8.99
N LEU A 47 -0.29 -1.84 9.14
CA LEU A 47 -0.08 -3.24 9.45
C LEU A 47 0.67 -3.33 10.78
N ASP A 48 0.09 -4.05 11.74
CA ASP A 48 0.62 -4.18 13.10
C ASP A 48 0.94 -2.82 13.77
N GLY A 49 0.12 -1.80 13.47
CA GLY A 49 0.32 -0.45 14.01
C GLY A 49 1.39 0.40 13.32
N ASN A 50 1.95 -0.08 12.19
CA ASN A 50 2.91 0.67 11.38
C ASN A 50 2.23 1.19 10.10
N VAL A 51 2.47 2.45 9.77
CA VAL A 51 1.95 3.04 8.53
C VAL A 51 2.66 2.42 7.33
N MET A 52 1.89 1.83 6.43
CA MET A 52 2.40 1.18 5.23
C MET A 52 2.24 2.06 4.00
N LEU A 53 1.08 2.68 3.86
CA LEU A 53 0.80 3.59 2.74
C LEU A 53 -0.30 4.59 3.10
N THR A 54 -0.31 5.71 2.39
CA THR A 54 -1.37 6.70 2.43
C THR A 54 -1.82 7.05 1.01
N GLU A 55 -3.08 7.44 0.82
CA GLU A 55 -3.57 7.86 -0.50
C GLU A 55 -2.83 9.07 -1.06
N ARG A 56 -2.27 9.90 -0.18
CA ARG A 56 -1.59 11.12 -0.58
C ARG A 56 -0.25 10.88 -1.25
N ASP A 57 0.51 9.88 -0.83
CA ASP A 57 1.92 9.71 -1.20
C ASP A 57 2.34 8.30 -1.61
N GLU A 58 1.40 7.33 -1.68
CA GLU A 58 1.70 5.95 -2.06
C GLU A 58 2.43 5.87 -3.41
N PHE A 59 2.07 6.76 -4.34
CA PHE A 59 2.64 6.79 -5.68
C PHE A 59 4.16 7.04 -5.68
N ILE A 60 4.68 7.78 -4.70
CA ILE A 60 6.12 8.07 -4.60
C ILE A 60 6.89 6.76 -4.36
N TYR A 61 6.39 5.93 -3.45
CA TYR A 61 6.98 4.62 -3.17
C TYR A 61 6.86 3.69 -4.37
N ASP A 62 5.68 3.57 -4.94
CA ASP A 62 5.40 2.66 -6.06
C ASP A 62 6.18 3.01 -7.31
N GLU A 63 6.25 4.30 -7.67
CA GLU A 63 7.06 4.76 -8.78
C GLU A 63 8.56 4.49 -8.56
N MET A 64 9.08 4.76 -7.38
CA MET A 64 10.50 4.58 -7.10
C MET A 64 10.90 3.10 -7.09
N ILE A 65 10.10 2.23 -6.49
CA ILE A 65 10.42 0.79 -6.41
C ILE A 65 10.31 0.11 -7.78
N VAL A 66 9.49 0.63 -8.69
CA VAL A 66 9.30 0.08 -10.04
C VAL A 66 10.24 0.72 -11.05
N HIS A 67 10.21 2.05 -11.18
CA HIS A 67 10.85 2.69 -12.32
C HIS A 67 12.38 2.69 -12.23
N VAL A 68 12.95 2.72 -11.03
CA VAL A 68 14.42 2.64 -10.86
C VAL A 68 14.98 1.31 -11.38
N PRO A 69 14.53 0.13 -10.90
CA PRO A 69 15.03 -1.14 -11.43
C PRO A 69 14.65 -1.37 -12.89
N MET A 70 13.48 -0.92 -13.35
CA MET A 70 13.07 -1.04 -14.75
C MET A 70 13.90 -0.19 -15.69
N ALA A 71 14.47 0.93 -15.24
CA ALA A 71 15.39 1.74 -15.99
C ALA A 71 16.78 1.09 -16.10
N VAL A 72 17.19 0.36 -15.07
CA VAL A 72 18.47 -0.37 -15.04
C VAL A 72 18.39 -1.64 -15.88
N HIS A 73 17.31 -2.42 -15.72
CA HIS A 73 17.10 -3.67 -16.47
C HIS A 73 16.07 -3.48 -17.57
N ARG A 74 16.52 -2.92 -18.69
CA ARG A 74 15.66 -2.51 -19.82
C ARG A 74 14.99 -3.67 -20.57
N GLU A 75 15.52 -4.88 -20.45
CA GLU A 75 15.01 -6.07 -21.14
C GLU A 75 14.12 -6.95 -20.27
N ALA A 76 13.77 -6.49 -19.07
CA ALA A 76 12.90 -7.24 -18.17
C ALA A 76 11.50 -7.42 -18.75
N LYS A 77 11.05 -8.66 -18.86
CA LYS A 77 9.74 -9.09 -19.37
C LYS A 77 8.92 -9.84 -18.35
N ASP A 78 9.58 -10.65 -17.54
CA ASP A 78 8.97 -11.44 -16.46
C ASP A 78 9.36 -10.82 -15.13
N ILE A 79 8.37 -10.43 -14.35
CA ILE A 79 8.55 -9.70 -13.09
C ILE A 79 7.93 -10.52 -11.95
N LEU A 80 8.68 -10.70 -10.89
CA LEU A 80 8.19 -11.22 -9.62
C LEU A 80 8.07 -10.07 -8.62
N VAL A 81 6.87 -9.89 -8.08
CA VAL A 81 6.58 -8.95 -6.99
C VAL A 81 6.30 -9.76 -5.72
N ILE A 82 7.06 -9.50 -4.67
CA ILE A 82 6.87 -10.15 -3.36
C ILE A 82 6.33 -9.12 -2.40
N GLY A 83 5.12 -9.36 -1.89
CA GLY A 83 4.34 -8.37 -1.13
C GLY A 83 3.58 -7.41 -2.04
N ALA A 84 3.33 -6.19 -1.55
CA ALA A 84 2.61 -5.14 -2.31
C ALA A 84 1.19 -5.56 -2.75
N GLY A 85 0.46 -6.24 -1.87
CA GLY A 85 -0.90 -6.70 -2.10
C GLY A 85 -1.93 -5.58 -2.33
N ASP A 86 -1.55 -4.32 -2.10
CA ASP A 86 -2.33 -3.13 -2.43
C ASP A 86 -2.46 -2.89 -3.95
N GLY A 87 -1.54 -3.45 -4.76
CA GLY A 87 -1.56 -3.39 -6.21
C GLY A 87 -0.88 -2.17 -6.84
N GLY A 88 -0.34 -1.24 -6.07
CA GLY A 88 0.32 -0.04 -6.57
C GLY A 88 1.54 -0.37 -7.44
N VAL A 89 2.38 -1.29 -6.98
CA VAL A 89 3.53 -1.79 -7.74
C VAL A 89 3.11 -2.42 -9.08
N VAL A 90 2.05 -3.23 -9.07
CA VAL A 90 1.53 -3.84 -10.31
C VAL A 90 1.00 -2.77 -11.26
N ARG A 91 0.29 -1.77 -10.75
CA ARG A 91 -0.17 -0.62 -11.54
C ARG A 91 0.98 0.05 -12.30
N GLU A 92 2.11 0.32 -11.62
CA GLU A 92 3.26 0.95 -12.25
C GLU A 92 3.96 0.03 -13.25
N LEU A 93 4.03 -1.27 -12.98
CA LEU A 93 4.60 -2.27 -13.91
C LEU A 93 3.79 -2.40 -15.19
N THR A 94 2.45 -2.31 -15.13
CA THR A 94 1.59 -2.39 -16.33
C THR A 94 1.75 -1.24 -17.30
N ARG A 95 2.49 -0.19 -16.95
CA ARG A 95 2.81 0.94 -17.84
C ARG A 95 3.93 0.61 -18.85
N TYR A 96 4.57 -0.55 -18.69
CA TYR A 96 5.65 -0.97 -19.58
C TYR A 96 5.13 -2.01 -20.59
N ASP A 97 4.99 -1.63 -21.87
CA ASP A 97 4.50 -2.51 -22.94
C ASP A 97 5.35 -3.77 -23.13
N ARG A 98 6.63 -3.72 -22.71
CA ARG A 98 7.55 -4.86 -22.79
C ARG A 98 7.35 -5.92 -21.72
N VAL A 99 6.63 -5.62 -20.65
CA VAL A 99 6.36 -6.58 -19.58
C VAL A 99 5.30 -7.56 -20.07
N GLU A 100 5.66 -8.84 -20.11
CA GLU A 100 4.82 -9.92 -20.61
C GLU A 100 4.12 -10.67 -19.46
N ARG A 101 4.77 -10.72 -18.29
CA ARG A 101 4.23 -11.44 -17.12
C ARG A 101 4.59 -10.74 -15.82
N ILE A 102 3.61 -10.68 -14.92
CA ILE A 102 3.78 -10.21 -13.54
C ILE A 102 3.22 -11.28 -12.62
N ASP A 103 4.07 -11.86 -11.78
CA ASP A 103 3.66 -12.74 -10.69
C ASP A 103 3.71 -11.94 -9.38
N LEU A 104 2.57 -11.79 -8.72
CA LEU A 104 2.49 -11.16 -7.40
C LEU A 104 2.25 -12.25 -6.35
N VAL A 105 3.11 -12.28 -5.33
CA VAL A 105 3.02 -13.19 -4.20
C VAL A 105 2.80 -12.37 -2.93
N GLU A 106 1.59 -12.43 -2.39
CA GLU A 106 1.21 -11.79 -1.13
C GLU A 106 0.94 -12.86 -0.06
N MET A 107 1.51 -12.67 1.12
CA MET A 107 1.36 -13.60 2.23
C MET A 107 -0.05 -13.55 2.85
N ASP A 108 -0.61 -12.34 2.94
CA ASP A 108 -1.90 -12.12 3.57
C ASP A 108 -3.00 -11.85 2.54
N PRO A 109 -3.88 -12.83 2.25
CA PRO A 109 -4.95 -12.66 1.27
C PRO A 109 -5.94 -11.54 1.64
N GLN A 110 -6.06 -11.21 2.94
CA GLN A 110 -6.96 -10.14 3.37
C GLN A 110 -6.44 -8.76 2.98
N VAL A 111 -5.14 -8.57 2.87
CA VAL A 111 -4.55 -7.33 2.33
C VAL A 111 -5.01 -7.14 0.88
N VAL A 112 -4.90 -8.18 0.06
CA VAL A 112 -5.35 -8.13 -1.34
C VAL A 112 -6.85 -7.87 -1.45
N GLU A 113 -7.66 -8.63 -0.72
CA GLU A 113 -9.12 -8.55 -0.81
C GLU A 113 -9.66 -7.16 -0.43
N HIS A 114 -9.18 -6.60 0.67
CA HIS A 114 -9.71 -5.33 1.18
C HIS A 114 -9.11 -4.10 0.49
N LEU A 115 -7.83 -4.13 0.15
CA LEU A 115 -7.19 -2.99 -0.51
C LEU A 115 -7.53 -2.93 -1.99
N TRP A 116 -7.49 -4.05 -2.69
CA TRP A 116 -7.86 -4.10 -4.10
C TRP A 116 -9.27 -3.57 -4.36
N ASN A 117 -10.23 -3.94 -3.52
CA ASN A 117 -11.61 -3.48 -3.65
C ASN A 117 -11.80 -2.02 -3.22
N SER A 118 -11.14 -1.58 -2.17
CA SER A 118 -11.29 -0.21 -1.64
C SER A 118 -10.49 0.85 -2.40
N TRP A 119 -9.36 0.46 -3.03
CA TRP A 119 -8.48 1.36 -3.80
C TRP A 119 -8.79 1.39 -5.30
N LYS A 120 -9.36 0.30 -5.83
CA LYS A 120 -9.67 0.12 -7.27
C LYS A 120 -10.63 1.16 -7.82
N GLU A 121 -11.59 1.61 -7.05
CA GLU A 121 -12.62 2.56 -7.52
C GLU A 121 -12.05 3.92 -7.95
N ARG A 122 -10.84 4.29 -7.51
CA ARG A 122 -10.22 5.56 -7.86
C ARG A 122 -9.09 5.46 -8.87
N ASN A 123 -8.42 4.33 -8.97
CA ASN A 123 -7.23 4.14 -9.81
C ASN A 123 -7.52 3.53 -11.19
N CYS A 124 -8.76 3.08 -11.45
CA CYS A 124 -9.20 2.60 -12.76
C CYS A 124 -9.83 3.70 -13.61
N ARG A 125 -9.26 4.89 -13.61
CA ARG A 125 -9.48 5.87 -14.69
C ARG A 125 -8.27 5.81 -15.62
N ALA A 126 -8.26 4.80 -16.44
CA ALA A 126 -7.49 4.81 -17.67
C ALA A 126 -8.21 5.68 -18.68
#